data_bd6187c3b2906036217a2d3656609781
#
_entry.id   bd6187c3b2906036217a2d3656609781
#
_cell.length_a   1.000
_cell.length_b   1.000
_cell.length_c   1.000
_cell.angle_alpha   90.00
_cell.angle_beta   90.00
_cell.angle_gamma   90.00
#
_symmetry.space_group_name_H-M   'P 1'
#
loop_
_entity.id
_entity.type
_entity.pdbx_description
1 polymer ?
#
loop_
_entity_poly.entity_id
_entity_poly.type
_entity_poly.pdbx_seq_one_letter_code
_entity_poly.pdbx_strand_id
1 'polypeptide(L)'
;MPLFCIVILSFISPVNHLLILNNVSKFYQKNAVLNNVTYHFDCLKYCIVGPNGIGKTTLLMLAAGLENLNCGEIFFNEESVCLVDTKRHLGISSDKIKLPDFLTAQQLLDFHCSQHDCPFPMTLIEHIGFRAQLATQVSDLSLGSLKKVSLLLALAHQPKCLLLDEPTTGLDNSSREWLLDFLGQYAGQVIVTSHEKIFTESAHYKLVDFEQLNKYSETI
;
A
#
# COMPACT_ATOMS: atom_id res chain seq x y z
N MET A 1 -3.55 1.55 -55.64
CA MET A 1 -3.50 2.64 -54.64
C MET A 1 -3.86 2.06 -53.30
N PRO A 2 -2.94 1.86 -52.36
CA PRO A 2 -3.26 1.34 -51.03
C PRO A 2 -3.63 2.51 -50.11
N LEU A 3 -4.76 2.33 -49.40
CA LEU A 3 -5.20 3.21 -48.34
C LEU A 3 -4.19 3.14 -47.17
N PHE A 4 -3.62 4.28 -46.86
CA PHE A 4 -2.86 4.50 -45.63
C PHE A 4 -3.84 4.49 -44.45
N CYS A 5 -3.80 3.42 -43.64
CA CYS A 5 -4.43 3.38 -42.35
C CYS A 5 -3.55 4.19 -41.37
N ILE A 6 -3.92 5.43 -41.14
CA ILE A 6 -3.30 6.27 -40.10
C ILE A 6 -3.77 5.70 -38.76
N VAL A 7 -2.90 4.88 -38.15
CA VAL A 7 -3.06 4.54 -36.72
C VAL A 7 -2.71 5.79 -35.94
N ILE A 8 -3.75 6.48 -35.47
CA ILE A 8 -3.59 7.51 -34.45
C ILE A 8 -3.20 6.76 -33.17
N LEU A 9 -1.91 6.66 -32.91
CA LEU A 9 -1.39 6.39 -31.58
C LEU A 9 -1.81 7.56 -30.71
N SER A 10 -2.96 7.42 -30.05
CA SER A 10 -3.29 8.25 -28.92
C SER A 10 -2.17 8.04 -27.88
N PHE A 11 -1.29 9.03 -27.73
CA PHE A 11 -0.42 9.18 -26.58
C PHE A 11 -1.35 9.30 -25.35
N ILE A 12 -1.67 8.16 -24.75
CA ILE A 12 -2.13 8.13 -23.38
C ILE A 12 -0.89 8.53 -22.59
N SER A 13 -0.81 9.79 -22.19
CA SER A 13 0.12 10.22 -21.16
C SER A 13 -0.04 9.24 -20.02
N PRO A 14 1.02 8.63 -19.50
CA PRO A 14 0.90 7.82 -18.29
C PRO A 14 0.27 8.72 -17.23
N VAL A 15 -0.93 8.40 -16.79
CA VAL A 15 -1.55 9.08 -15.66
C VAL A 15 -0.64 8.75 -14.49
N ASN A 16 0.25 9.69 -14.16
CA ASN A 16 1.17 9.55 -13.07
C ASN A 16 0.35 9.60 -11.78
N HIS A 17 -0.07 8.43 -11.31
CA HIS A 17 -0.64 8.26 -9.99
C HIS A 17 0.51 8.43 -8.98
N LEU A 18 0.69 9.63 -8.46
CA LEU A 18 1.82 9.97 -7.61
C LEU A 18 1.33 10.28 -6.20
N LEU A 19 1.96 9.63 -5.23
CA LEU A 19 1.87 10.01 -3.83
C LEU A 19 2.89 11.12 -3.55
N ILE A 20 2.43 12.21 -2.95
CA ILE A 20 3.23 13.40 -2.63
C ILE A 20 3.07 13.74 -1.15
N LEU A 21 4.19 13.89 -0.47
CA LEU A 21 4.28 14.48 0.86
C LEU A 21 4.67 15.93 0.72
N ASN A 22 3.93 16.85 1.36
CA ASN A 22 4.21 18.28 1.33
C ASN A 22 4.32 18.83 2.76
N ASN A 23 5.54 19.13 3.19
CA ASN A 23 5.88 19.68 4.53
C ASN A 23 5.29 18.85 5.68
N VAL A 24 5.28 17.52 5.53
CA VAL A 24 4.63 16.60 6.45
C VAL A 24 5.40 16.48 7.75
N SER A 25 4.70 16.72 8.87
CA SER A 25 5.23 16.49 10.22
C SER A 25 4.30 15.61 11.04
N LYS A 26 4.89 14.68 11.79
CA LYS A 26 4.20 13.81 12.73
C LYS A 26 4.99 13.67 14.02
N PHE A 27 4.32 13.96 15.12
CA PHE A 27 4.89 13.86 16.46
C PHE A 27 4.03 12.97 17.33
N TYR A 28 4.66 12.11 18.12
CA TYR A 28 4.03 11.43 19.24
C TYR A 28 4.63 11.98 20.52
N GLN A 29 3.82 12.72 21.27
CA GLN A 29 4.28 13.48 22.45
C GLN A 29 5.44 14.43 22.06
N LYS A 30 6.68 14.15 22.52
CA LYS A 30 7.88 14.94 22.22
C LYS A 30 8.76 14.33 21.13
N ASN A 31 8.41 13.13 20.63
CA ASN A 31 9.22 12.43 19.65
C ASN A 31 8.72 12.74 18.24
N ALA A 32 9.57 13.39 17.43
CA ALA A 32 9.33 13.59 16.02
C ALA A 32 9.55 12.27 15.28
N VAL A 33 8.53 11.79 14.54
CA VAL A 33 8.64 10.66 13.62
C VAL A 33 8.91 11.16 12.21
N LEU A 34 8.19 12.20 11.80
CA LEU A 34 8.45 12.94 10.57
C LEU A 34 8.56 14.42 10.95
N ASN A 35 9.51 15.12 10.35
CA ASN A 35 9.73 16.53 10.60
C ASN A 35 9.89 17.28 9.29
N ASN A 36 8.86 18.02 8.87
CA ASN A 36 8.80 18.85 7.68
C ASN A 36 9.20 18.13 6.38
N VAL A 37 8.77 16.86 6.20
CA VAL A 37 9.16 16.04 5.07
C VAL A 37 8.40 16.44 3.81
N THR A 38 9.15 16.75 2.75
CA THR A 38 8.62 16.92 1.40
C THR A 38 9.24 15.86 0.49
N TYR A 39 8.41 15.01 -0.13
CA TYR A 39 8.88 13.95 -0.99
C TYR A 39 7.83 13.57 -2.05
N HIS A 40 8.30 13.34 -3.28
CA HIS A 40 7.49 12.90 -4.40
C HIS A 40 7.85 11.46 -4.74
N PHE A 41 6.89 10.56 -4.62
CA PHE A 41 7.02 9.18 -5.06
C PHE A 41 6.76 9.10 -6.57
N ASP A 42 7.75 9.49 -7.39
CA ASP A 42 7.70 9.69 -8.84
C ASP A 42 7.86 8.41 -9.67
N CYS A 43 8.05 7.26 -9.02
CA CYS A 43 8.16 5.95 -9.65
C CYS A 43 7.00 5.04 -9.27
N LEU A 44 6.82 3.95 -10.03
CA LEU A 44 5.75 2.99 -9.74
C LEU A 44 6.05 2.12 -8.52
N LYS A 45 7.32 1.81 -8.22
CA LYS A 45 7.67 0.88 -7.15
C LYS A 45 8.74 1.44 -6.23
N TYR A 46 8.44 1.45 -4.94
CA TYR A 46 9.33 1.92 -3.88
C TYR A 46 9.46 0.89 -2.77
N CYS A 47 10.68 0.79 -2.24
CA CYS A 47 10.93 0.11 -0.98
C CYS A 47 11.52 1.11 0.03
N ILE A 48 10.80 1.35 1.11
CA ILE A 48 11.24 2.22 2.21
C ILE A 48 12.01 1.36 3.21
N VAL A 49 13.27 1.71 3.42
CA VAL A 49 14.17 1.02 4.34
C VAL A 49 14.50 1.90 5.55
N GLY A 50 14.92 1.28 6.65
CA GLY A 50 15.33 1.98 7.87
C GLY A 50 15.09 1.11 9.11
N PRO A 51 15.69 1.43 10.26
CA PRO A 51 15.57 0.63 11.50
C PRO A 51 14.11 0.39 11.93
N ASN A 52 13.91 -0.67 12.72
CA ASN A 52 12.60 -0.92 13.32
C ASN A 52 12.25 0.21 14.30
N GLY A 53 10.97 0.60 14.31
CA GLY A 53 10.47 1.67 15.18
C GLY A 53 10.76 3.10 14.72
N ILE A 54 11.47 3.29 13.60
CA ILE A 54 11.81 4.64 13.11
C ILE A 54 10.60 5.44 12.59
N GLY A 55 9.50 4.74 12.19
CA GLY A 55 8.28 5.41 11.72
C GLY A 55 7.81 4.99 10.33
N LYS A 56 8.40 3.96 9.69
CA LYS A 56 7.99 3.48 8.35
C LYS A 56 6.49 3.17 8.28
N THR A 57 5.99 2.39 9.22
CA THR A 57 4.56 2.07 9.33
C THR A 57 3.71 3.33 9.52
N THR A 58 4.17 4.29 10.32
CA THR A 58 3.48 5.56 10.53
C THR A 58 3.37 6.34 9.22
N LEU A 59 4.44 6.39 8.43
CA LEU A 59 4.41 7.02 7.11
C LEU A 59 3.34 6.38 6.20
N LEU A 60 3.27 5.04 6.13
CA LEU A 60 2.23 4.37 5.33
C LEU A 60 0.82 4.66 5.85
N MET A 61 0.61 4.68 7.17
CA MET A 61 -0.70 5.01 7.78
C MET A 61 -1.13 6.45 7.48
N LEU A 62 -0.20 7.40 7.49
CA LEU A 62 -0.43 8.80 7.10
C LEU A 62 -0.73 8.90 5.60
N ALA A 63 0.04 8.19 4.76
CA ALA A 63 -0.16 8.15 3.31
C ALA A 63 -1.50 7.53 2.90
N ALA A 64 -2.03 6.61 3.72
CA ALA A 64 -3.38 6.05 3.53
C ALA A 64 -4.50 6.95 4.09
N GLY A 65 -4.16 8.09 4.71
CA GLY A 65 -5.13 8.96 5.38
C GLY A 65 -5.84 8.29 6.58
N LEU A 66 -5.21 7.28 7.19
CA LEU A 66 -5.73 6.56 8.36
C LEU A 66 -5.20 7.13 9.68
N GLU A 67 -4.20 7.99 9.62
CA GLU A 67 -3.65 8.69 10.78
C GLU A 67 -3.56 10.19 10.49
N ASN A 68 -3.75 11.02 11.52
CA ASN A 68 -3.73 12.48 11.36
C ASN A 68 -2.30 13.00 11.37
N LEU A 69 -2.02 13.94 10.48
CA LEU A 69 -0.81 14.75 10.47
C LEU A 69 -0.85 15.79 11.61
N ASN A 70 0.33 16.22 12.07
CA ASN A 70 0.44 17.42 12.90
C ASN A 70 0.57 18.69 12.04
N CYS A 71 1.32 18.61 10.94
CA CYS A 71 1.46 19.67 9.95
C CYS A 71 1.65 19.09 8.55
N GLY A 72 1.40 19.90 7.53
CA GLY A 72 1.59 19.55 6.13
C GLY A 72 0.37 18.83 5.53
N GLU A 73 0.55 18.31 4.34
CA GLU A 73 -0.50 17.66 3.55
C GLU A 73 0.09 16.47 2.77
N ILE A 74 -0.75 15.47 2.51
CA ILE A 74 -0.42 14.35 1.64
C ILE A 74 -1.45 14.27 0.53
N PHE A 75 -0.97 14.15 -0.70
CA PHE A 75 -1.78 14.08 -1.90
C PHE A 75 -1.55 12.77 -2.65
N PHE A 76 -2.61 12.27 -3.26
CA PHE A 76 -2.54 11.22 -4.26
C PHE A 76 -3.32 11.70 -5.49
N ASN A 77 -2.67 11.77 -6.67
CA ASN A 77 -3.26 12.38 -7.88
C ASN A 77 -3.78 13.81 -7.64
N GLU A 78 -3.00 14.64 -6.98
CA GLU A 78 -3.35 16.03 -6.67
C GLU A 78 -4.53 16.19 -5.69
N GLU A 79 -5.12 15.10 -5.21
CA GLU A 79 -6.20 15.10 -4.24
C GLU A 79 -5.70 14.69 -2.85
N SER A 80 -6.20 15.38 -1.80
CA SER A 80 -5.82 15.04 -0.42
C SER A 80 -6.23 13.62 -0.06
N VAL A 81 -5.31 12.85 0.54
CA VAL A 81 -5.58 11.49 1.04
C VAL A 81 -6.60 11.46 2.20
N CYS A 82 -6.95 12.61 2.75
CA CYS A 82 -8.01 12.70 3.76
C CYS A 82 -9.42 12.57 3.16
N LEU A 83 -9.59 12.80 1.87
CA LEU A 83 -10.87 12.68 1.17
C LEU A 83 -11.28 11.22 1.02
N VAL A 84 -12.58 10.94 1.18
CA VAL A 84 -13.14 9.59 1.05
C VAL A 84 -12.89 9.00 -0.32
N ASP A 85 -13.09 9.81 -1.37
CA ASP A 85 -12.91 9.36 -2.76
C ASP A 85 -11.46 9.01 -3.06
N THR A 86 -10.51 9.79 -2.55
CA THR A 86 -9.07 9.50 -2.70
C THR A 86 -8.69 8.18 -2.00
N LYS A 87 -9.24 7.93 -0.80
CA LYS A 87 -8.99 6.68 -0.05
C LYS A 87 -9.44 5.44 -0.82
N ARG A 88 -10.47 5.52 -1.66
CA ARG A 88 -10.92 4.41 -2.51
C ARG A 88 -9.86 3.97 -3.54
N HIS A 89 -8.89 4.81 -3.82
CA HIS A 89 -7.78 4.52 -4.71
C HIS A 89 -6.54 3.97 -4.00
N LEU A 90 -6.59 3.86 -2.67
CA LEU A 90 -5.47 3.41 -1.85
C LEU A 90 -5.78 2.05 -1.21
N GLY A 91 -4.89 1.09 -1.36
CA GLY A 91 -4.92 -0.18 -0.66
C GLY A 91 -3.81 -0.22 0.38
N ILE A 92 -4.14 -0.59 1.62
CA ILE A 92 -3.15 -0.68 2.69
C ILE A 92 -3.21 -2.01 3.41
N SER A 93 -2.03 -2.60 3.66
CA SER A 93 -1.85 -3.73 4.56
C SER A 93 -0.78 -3.42 5.58
N SER A 94 -1.15 -3.41 6.86
CA SER A 94 -0.24 -3.19 7.99
C SER A 94 -0.77 -3.88 9.23
N ASP A 95 0.13 -4.43 10.03
CA ASP A 95 -0.19 -5.09 11.30
C ASP A 95 -0.69 -4.10 12.38
N LYS A 96 -0.53 -2.79 12.15
CA LYS A 96 -1.14 -1.74 12.99
C LYS A 96 -2.65 -1.62 12.82
N ILE A 97 -3.20 -2.09 11.70
CA ILE A 97 -4.63 -2.01 11.42
C ILE A 97 -5.32 -3.17 12.15
N LYS A 98 -6.09 -2.83 13.19
CA LYS A 98 -6.89 -3.82 13.89
C LYS A 98 -8.13 -4.14 13.09
N LEU A 99 -8.25 -5.39 12.66
CA LEU A 99 -9.44 -5.90 12.01
C LEU A 99 -10.53 -6.22 13.04
N PRO A 100 -11.82 -6.06 12.70
CA PRO A 100 -12.93 -6.44 13.58
C PRO A 100 -12.88 -7.94 13.93
N ASP A 101 -12.60 -8.27 15.18
CA ASP A 101 -12.35 -9.63 15.66
C ASP A 101 -13.60 -10.50 15.72
N PHE A 102 -14.79 -9.87 15.83
CA PHE A 102 -16.10 -10.53 15.90
C PHE A 102 -16.69 -10.95 14.53
N LEU A 103 -16.10 -10.51 13.42
CA LEU A 103 -16.52 -10.91 12.08
C LEU A 103 -15.77 -12.15 11.61
N THR A 104 -16.40 -12.95 10.73
CA THR A 104 -15.65 -13.91 9.95
C THR A 104 -14.84 -13.20 8.85
N ALA A 105 -13.78 -13.86 8.37
CA ALA A 105 -12.99 -13.32 7.26
C ALA A 105 -13.86 -13.04 6.02
N GLN A 106 -14.84 -13.89 5.72
CA GLN A 106 -15.79 -13.69 4.63
C GLN A 106 -16.64 -12.43 4.85
N GLN A 107 -17.26 -12.29 6.03
CA GLN A 107 -18.08 -11.13 6.34
C GLN A 107 -17.29 -9.82 6.23
N LEU A 108 -16.03 -9.82 6.66
CA LEU A 108 -15.16 -8.67 6.56
C LEU A 108 -14.84 -8.32 5.09
N LEU A 109 -14.55 -9.33 4.26
CA LEU A 109 -14.33 -9.14 2.82
C LEU A 109 -15.60 -8.69 2.09
N ASP A 110 -16.77 -9.28 2.41
CA ASP A 110 -18.06 -8.88 1.85
C ASP A 110 -18.37 -7.41 2.17
N PHE A 111 -18.15 -7.01 3.43
CA PHE A 111 -18.32 -5.61 3.85
C PHE A 111 -17.39 -4.68 3.09
N HIS A 112 -16.10 -5.03 2.99
CA HIS A 112 -15.11 -4.23 2.25
C HIS A 112 -15.50 -4.08 0.77
N CYS A 113 -15.87 -5.18 0.11
CA CYS A 113 -16.28 -5.15 -1.29
C CYS A 113 -17.54 -4.30 -1.51
N SER A 114 -18.48 -4.34 -0.57
CA SER A 114 -19.68 -3.50 -0.63
C SER A 114 -19.37 -2.00 -0.53
N GLN A 115 -18.37 -1.62 0.28
CA GLN A 115 -17.95 -0.22 0.44
C GLN A 115 -17.19 0.32 -0.78
N HIS A 116 -16.51 -0.57 -1.51
CA HIS A 116 -15.72 -0.22 -2.70
C HIS A 116 -16.44 -0.51 -4.01
N ASP A 117 -17.68 -1.03 -3.96
CA ASP A 117 -18.46 -1.43 -5.13
C ASP A 117 -17.67 -2.38 -6.06
N CYS A 118 -16.99 -3.36 -5.47
CA CYS A 118 -16.16 -4.33 -6.18
C CYS A 118 -16.65 -5.76 -5.95
N PRO A 119 -16.39 -6.68 -6.90
CA PRO A 119 -16.77 -8.09 -6.74
C PRO A 119 -15.97 -8.77 -5.64
N PHE A 120 -16.56 -9.80 -5.02
CA PHE A 120 -15.88 -10.61 -4.03
C PHE A 120 -14.61 -11.26 -4.63
N PRO A 121 -13.42 -11.15 -3.99
CA PRO A 121 -12.13 -11.40 -4.61
C PRO A 121 -11.75 -12.89 -4.60
N MET A 122 -12.63 -13.79 -5.09
CA MET A 122 -12.43 -15.23 -5.00
C MET A 122 -11.10 -15.69 -5.63
N THR A 123 -10.71 -15.13 -6.77
CA THR A 123 -9.46 -15.48 -7.43
C THR A 123 -8.23 -15.14 -6.56
N LEU A 124 -8.22 -13.98 -5.91
CA LEU A 124 -7.14 -13.62 -4.98
C LEU A 124 -7.10 -14.55 -3.77
N ILE A 125 -8.27 -14.92 -3.24
CA ILE A 125 -8.43 -15.84 -2.10
C ILE A 125 -7.87 -17.23 -2.43
N GLU A 126 -8.12 -17.73 -3.63
CA GLU A 126 -7.58 -19.01 -4.09
C GLU A 126 -6.06 -18.97 -4.27
N HIS A 127 -5.54 -17.93 -4.90
CA HIS A 127 -4.11 -17.76 -5.14
C HIS A 127 -3.31 -17.64 -3.83
N ILE A 128 -3.81 -16.90 -2.83
CA ILE A 128 -3.14 -16.76 -1.53
C ILE A 128 -3.42 -17.95 -0.59
N GLY A 129 -4.19 -18.95 -1.04
CA GLY A 129 -4.50 -20.16 -0.28
C GLY A 129 -5.34 -19.91 0.96
N PHE A 130 -6.32 -18.98 0.90
CA PHE A 130 -7.11 -18.58 2.07
C PHE A 130 -8.54 -19.17 2.11
N ARG A 131 -8.99 -19.87 1.07
CA ARG A 131 -10.38 -20.33 0.91
C ARG A 131 -10.94 -21.11 2.10
N ALA A 132 -10.16 -22.02 2.69
CA ALA A 132 -10.60 -22.85 3.82
C ALA A 132 -10.87 -22.06 5.11
N GLN A 133 -10.38 -20.83 5.20
CA GLN A 133 -10.46 -20.00 6.40
C GLN A 133 -11.51 -18.88 6.33
N LEU A 134 -12.28 -18.81 5.23
CA LEU A 134 -13.29 -17.75 5.03
C LEU A 134 -14.36 -17.73 6.14
N ALA A 135 -14.77 -18.90 6.64
CA ALA A 135 -15.77 -19.00 7.71
C ALA A 135 -15.17 -18.82 9.12
N THR A 136 -13.85 -18.69 9.25
CA THR A 136 -13.18 -18.51 10.54
C THR A 136 -13.34 -17.07 11.01
N GLN A 137 -13.62 -16.89 12.31
CA GLN A 137 -13.61 -15.54 12.91
C GLN A 137 -12.20 -14.95 12.90
N VAL A 138 -12.13 -13.64 12.74
CA VAL A 138 -10.85 -12.91 12.71
C VAL A 138 -10.06 -13.11 14.00
N SER A 139 -10.74 -13.21 15.17
CA SER A 139 -10.13 -13.54 16.47
C SER A 139 -9.40 -14.88 16.50
N ASP A 140 -9.82 -15.84 15.69
CA ASP A 140 -9.33 -17.22 15.70
C ASP A 140 -8.28 -17.49 14.62
N LEU A 141 -7.98 -16.48 13.79
CA LEU A 141 -6.98 -16.57 12.75
C LEU A 141 -5.55 -16.54 13.31
N SER A 142 -4.68 -17.35 12.72
CA SER A 142 -3.24 -17.24 12.98
C SER A 142 -2.68 -15.92 12.47
N LEU A 143 -1.51 -15.49 12.94
CA LEU A 143 -0.85 -14.25 12.46
C LEU A 143 -0.64 -14.27 10.94
N GLY A 144 -0.21 -15.40 10.37
CA GLY A 144 -0.07 -15.54 8.91
C GLY A 144 -1.42 -15.44 8.18
N SER A 145 -2.50 -15.98 8.75
CA SER A 145 -3.85 -15.86 8.20
C SER A 145 -4.40 -14.45 8.32
N LEU A 146 -4.13 -13.74 9.40
CA LEU A 146 -4.45 -12.31 9.56
C LEU A 146 -3.72 -11.46 8.51
N LYS A 147 -2.44 -11.78 8.23
CA LYS A 147 -1.67 -11.12 7.17
C LYS A 147 -2.31 -11.34 5.80
N LYS A 148 -2.75 -12.58 5.49
CA LYS A 148 -3.46 -12.89 4.25
C LYS A 148 -4.76 -12.08 4.12
N VAL A 149 -5.57 -12.00 5.17
CA VAL A 149 -6.80 -11.16 5.16
C VAL A 149 -6.47 -9.69 4.94
N SER A 150 -5.47 -9.16 5.65
CA SER A 150 -5.03 -7.77 5.47
C SER A 150 -4.59 -7.47 4.04
N LEU A 151 -3.87 -8.40 3.41
CA LEU A 151 -3.49 -8.30 1.99
C LEU A 151 -4.71 -8.38 1.08
N LEU A 152 -5.63 -9.34 1.31
CA LEU A 152 -6.86 -9.46 0.51
C LEU A 152 -7.68 -8.17 0.55
N LEU A 153 -7.85 -7.55 1.72
CA LEU A 153 -8.52 -6.26 1.84
C LEU A 153 -7.80 -5.15 1.07
N ALA A 154 -6.47 -5.12 1.13
CA ALA A 154 -5.69 -4.12 0.40
C ALA A 154 -5.79 -4.27 -1.13
N LEU A 155 -5.97 -5.50 -1.63
CA LEU A 155 -5.93 -5.83 -3.07
C LEU A 155 -7.30 -5.93 -3.72
N ALA A 156 -8.37 -6.24 -2.95
CA ALA A 156 -9.69 -6.64 -3.47
C ALA A 156 -10.31 -5.62 -4.44
N HIS A 157 -10.20 -4.34 -4.14
CA HIS A 157 -10.80 -3.26 -4.93
C HIS A 157 -9.86 -2.70 -6.02
N GLN A 158 -8.75 -3.38 -6.30
CA GLN A 158 -7.77 -3.00 -7.34
C GLN A 158 -7.33 -1.53 -7.25
N PRO A 159 -6.80 -1.09 -6.11
CA PRO A 159 -6.45 0.32 -5.90
C PRO A 159 -5.40 0.80 -6.87
N LYS A 160 -5.27 2.11 -7.06
CA LYS A 160 -4.22 2.71 -7.91
C LYS A 160 -2.86 2.80 -7.20
N CYS A 161 -2.86 2.75 -5.86
CA CYS A 161 -1.66 2.73 -5.03
C CYS A 161 -1.78 1.70 -3.91
N LEU A 162 -0.77 0.85 -3.76
CA LEU A 162 -0.63 -0.12 -2.68
C LEU A 162 0.42 0.36 -1.67
N LEU A 163 0.03 0.40 -0.41
CA LEU A 163 0.86 0.74 0.74
C LEU A 163 1.00 -0.50 1.62
N LEU A 164 2.15 -1.18 1.56
CA LEU A 164 2.32 -2.50 2.14
C LEU A 164 3.45 -2.51 3.19
N ASP A 165 3.06 -2.77 4.43
CA ASP A 165 3.98 -2.83 5.56
C ASP A 165 4.44 -4.26 5.79
N GLU A 166 5.73 -4.55 5.54
CA GLU A 166 6.35 -5.87 5.61
C GLU A 166 5.45 -6.97 5.00
N PRO A 167 5.12 -6.89 3.69
CA PRO A 167 4.01 -7.66 3.11
C PRO A 167 4.24 -9.17 3.08
N THR A 168 5.48 -9.62 3.08
CA THR A 168 5.85 -11.03 2.98
C THR A 168 6.05 -11.70 4.34
N THR A 169 6.16 -10.91 5.41
CA THR A 169 6.40 -11.42 6.77
C THR A 169 5.22 -12.26 7.25
N GLY A 170 5.51 -13.47 7.71
CA GLY A 170 4.49 -14.40 8.23
C GLY A 170 3.71 -15.18 7.18
N LEU A 171 3.96 -14.98 5.89
CA LEU A 171 3.37 -15.78 4.82
C LEU A 171 4.12 -17.11 4.66
N ASP A 172 3.37 -18.14 4.27
CA ASP A 172 3.97 -19.37 3.74
C ASP A 172 4.61 -19.14 2.36
N ASN A 173 5.48 -20.08 1.94
CA ASN A 173 6.28 -19.92 0.71
C ASN A 173 5.40 -19.70 -0.53
N SER A 174 4.32 -20.47 -0.69
CA SER A 174 3.47 -20.36 -1.87
C SER A 174 2.74 -19.02 -1.95
N SER A 175 2.20 -18.53 -0.83
CA SER A 175 1.56 -17.23 -0.74
C SER A 175 2.55 -16.09 -0.96
N ARG A 176 3.79 -16.24 -0.45
CA ARG A 176 4.87 -15.28 -0.63
C ARG A 176 5.29 -15.17 -2.10
N GLU A 177 5.56 -16.30 -2.76
CA GLU A 177 5.93 -16.34 -4.18
C GLU A 177 4.85 -15.71 -5.05
N TRP A 178 3.58 -16.11 -4.84
CA TRP A 178 2.46 -15.52 -5.54
C TRP A 178 2.38 -14.00 -5.36
N LEU A 179 2.52 -13.51 -4.11
CA LEU A 179 2.45 -12.08 -3.83
C LEU A 179 3.57 -11.30 -4.55
N LEU A 180 4.79 -11.84 -4.58
CA LEU A 180 5.93 -11.22 -5.26
C LEU A 180 5.69 -11.12 -6.77
N ASP A 181 5.19 -12.19 -7.39
CA ASP A 181 4.83 -12.20 -8.82
C ASP A 181 3.70 -11.20 -9.10
N PHE A 182 2.67 -11.17 -8.25
CA PHE A 182 1.56 -10.23 -8.35
C PHE A 182 2.05 -8.78 -8.28
N LEU A 183 2.87 -8.44 -7.28
CA LEU A 183 3.43 -7.10 -7.13
C LEU A 183 4.38 -6.75 -8.29
N GLY A 184 5.09 -7.74 -8.84
CA GLY A 184 5.93 -7.59 -10.02
C GLY A 184 5.16 -7.06 -11.23
N GLN A 185 3.94 -7.55 -11.43
CA GLN A 185 3.06 -7.25 -12.55
C GLN A 185 2.05 -6.13 -12.26
N TYR A 186 2.00 -5.63 -11.03
CA TYR A 186 1.01 -4.62 -10.64
C TYR A 186 1.20 -3.32 -11.41
N ALA A 187 0.15 -2.86 -12.08
CA ALA A 187 0.19 -1.66 -12.93
C ALA A 187 0.12 -0.34 -12.15
N GLY A 188 -0.41 -0.36 -10.90
CA GLY A 188 -0.49 0.80 -10.03
C GLY A 188 0.82 1.08 -9.30
N GLN A 189 0.85 2.15 -8.52
CA GLN A 189 1.97 2.45 -7.64
C GLN A 189 2.03 1.44 -6.48
N VAL A 190 3.24 1.00 -6.11
CA VAL A 190 3.48 0.09 -4.99
C VAL A 190 4.56 0.69 -4.10
N ILE A 191 4.23 0.94 -2.85
CA ILE A 191 5.16 1.41 -1.83
C ILE A 191 5.18 0.36 -0.71
N VAL A 192 6.31 -0.31 -0.55
CA VAL A 192 6.50 -1.30 0.50
C VAL A 192 7.48 -0.79 1.55
N THR A 193 7.30 -1.22 2.79
CA THR A 193 8.39 -1.22 3.77
C THR A 193 8.91 -2.64 3.88
N SER A 194 10.19 -2.84 3.80
CA SER A 194 10.77 -4.17 3.98
C SER A 194 12.27 -4.13 4.28
N HIS A 195 12.74 -5.18 4.94
CA HIS A 195 14.15 -5.48 5.13
C HIS A 195 14.63 -6.65 4.26
N GLU A 196 13.71 -7.27 3.52
CA GLU A 196 14.04 -8.45 2.71
C GLU A 196 14.77 -8.06 1.42
N LYS A 197 15.81 -8.84 1.10
CA LYS A 197 16.65 -8.64 -0.10
C LYS A 197 15.85 -8.63 -1.40
N ILE A 198 14.75 -9.37 -1.46
CA ILE A 198 13.88 -9.40 -2.64
C ILE A 198 13.33 -8.01 -3.01
N PHE A 199 13.15 -7.13 -2.05
CA PHE A 199 12.76 -5.75 -2.29
C PHE A 199 13.95 -4.79 -2.31
N THR A 200 14.93 -4.98 -1.39
CA THR A 200 16.04 -4.04 -1.19
C THR A 200 17.17 -4.19 -2.23
N GLU A 201 17.33 -5.37 -2.84
CA GLU A 201 18.33 -5.61 -3.89
C GLU A 201 17.70 -5.71 -5.29
N SER A 202 16.38 -5.52 -5.41
CA SER A 202 15.66 -5.59 -6.69
C SER A 202 15.79 -4.30 -7.50
N ALA A 203 16.18 -4.43 -8.77
CA ALA A 203 16.22 -3.30 -9.70
C ALA A 203 14.83 -2.69 -10.02
N HIS A 204 13.74 -3.37 -9.62
CA HIS A 204 12.37 -2.90 -9.86
C HIS A 204 11.90 -1.88 -8.81
N TYR A 205 12.55 -1.81 -7.64
CA TYR A 205 12.16 -0.92 -6.55
C TYR A 205 13.19 0.19 -6.38
N LYS A 206 12.72 1.44 -6.37
CA LYS A 206 13.52 2.59 -5.96
C LYS A 206 13.61 2.58 -4.43
N LEU A 207 14.82 2.49 -3.90
CA LEU A 207 15.03 2.50 -2.45
C LEU A 207 14.88 3.92 -1.90
N VAL A 208 14.24 4.02 -0.75
CA VAL A 208 14.10 5.26 0.02
C VAL A 208 14.53 4.98 1.45
N ASP A 209 15.62 5.58 1.87
CA ASP A 209 16.07 5.54 3.25
C ASP A 209 15.21 6.51 4.08
N PHE A 210 14.49 5.96 5.06
CA PHE A 210 13.60 6.74 5.92
C PHE A 210 14.34 7.84 6.71
N GLU A 211 15.58 7.59 7.13
CA GLU A 211 16.37 8.60 7.83
C GLU A 211 16.73 9.76 6.90
N GLN A 212 16.99 9.49 5.63
CA GLN A 212 17.27 10.52 4.65
C GLN A 212 16.02 11.35 4.34
N LEU A 213 14.82 10.75 4.29
CA LEU A 213 13.58 11.52 4.13
C LEU A 213 13.45 12.64 5.16
N ASN A 214 13.83 12.36 6.42
CA ASN A 214 13.77 13.36 7.48
C ASN A 214 14.90 14.41 7.43
N LYS A 215 16.02 14.14 6.76
CA LYS A 215 17.16 15.07 6.66
C LYS A 215 17.01 16.07 5.51
N TYR A 216 16.31 15.73 4.44
CA TYR A 216 16.08 16.65 3.30
C TYR A 216 15.18 17.84 3.63
N SER A 217 14.57 17.87 4.82
CA SER A 217 13.72 18.95 5.31
C SER A 217 14.48 20.14 5.89
N GLU A 218 15.81 20.06 6.09
CA GLU A 218 16.61 21.14 6.72
C GLU A 218 17.24 22.11 5.72
N THR A 219 16.98 21.95 4.40
CA THR A 219 17.69 22.73 3.37
C THR A 219 16.72 23.51 2.45
N ILE A 220 15.79 24.28 3.03
CA ILE A 220 15.07 25.36 2.31
C ILE A 220 15.02 26.59 3.20
#